data_fa5467ab648333c14aa5b6bcde6ceecf
#
_entry.id   fa5467ab648333c14aa5b6bcde6ceecf
#
_cell.length_a   1.000
_cell.length_b   1.000
_cell.length_c   1.000
_cell.angle_alpha   90.00
_cell.angle_beta   90.00
_cell.angle_gamma   90.00
#
_symmetry.space_group_name_H-M   'P 1'
#
loop_
_entity.id
_entity.type
_entity.pdbx_description
1 polymer ?
#
loop_
_entity_poly.entity_id
_entity_poly.type
_entity_poly.pdbx_seq_one_letter_code
_entity_poly.pdbx_strand_id
1 'polypeptide(L)'
;CAFDAIRIKKTDDVRYQSLYFWYELKGIKYPVYPKFSSKTQRAYFAFYNKPDEITNDGGGETLTHYVAKKALLNLSRLHLVNEKKRIDLCIHVNKDKSCNEKRFDFEDVFYADVYYELDKRQEYYYKWYGKLVLEVAVTHKVDNHKRLIFEKNNVPIFEVTISKKMI
;
A
#
# COMPACT_ATOMS: atom_id res chain seq x y z
N CYS A 1 -6.69 -5.45 8.22
CA CYS A 1 -5.21 -5.54 8.36
C CYS A 1 -4.82 -5.94 9.79
N ALA A 2 -3.51 -6.07 10.09
CA ALA A 2 -3.02 -6.46 11.42
C ALA A 2 -3.41 -5.46 12.52
N PHE A 3 -3.46 -4.16 12.23
CA PHE A 3 -3.94 -3.14 13.17
C PHE A 3 -5.42 -3.29 13.51
N ASP A 4 -6.26 -3.57 12.52
CA ASP A 4 -7.69 -3.78 12.75
C ASP A 4 -7.92 -5.02 13.61
N ALA A 5 -7.19 -6.10 13.36
CA ALA A 5 -7.27 -7.33 14.14
C ALA A 5 -6.84 -7.11 15.60
N ILE A 6 -5.77 -6.32 15.84
CA ILE A 6 -5.33 -5.96 17.21
C ILE A 6 -6.37 -5.07 17.89
N ARG A 7 -6.98 -4.13 17.17
CA ARG A 7 -8.05 -3.29 17.70
C ARG A 7 -9.24 -4.15 18.12
N ILE A 8 -9.72 -5.04 17.28
CA ILE A 8 -10.82 -5.95 17.61
C ILE A 8 -10.49 -6.79 18.84
N LYS A 9 -9.28 -7.36 18.93
CA LYS A 9 -8.82 -8.09 20.12
C LYS A 9 -8.94 -7.29 21.41
N LYS A 10 -8.67 -5.99 21.37
CA LYS A 10 -8.73 -5.11 22.54
C LYS A 10 -10.16 -4.67 22.91
N THR A 11 -11.05 -4.56 21.93
CA THR A 11 -12.39 -3.98 22.11
C THR A 11 -13.51 -5.03 22.10
N ASP A 12 -13.28 -6.17 21.48
CA ASP A 12 -14.29 -7.23 21.30
C ASP A 12 -13.57 -8.61 21.19
N ASP A 13 -13.21 -9.18 22.33
CA ASP A 13 -12.46 -10.43 22.40
C ASP A 13 -13.29 -11.62 21.86
N VAL A 14 -14.60 -11.61 22.07
CA VAL A 14 -15.50 -12.69 21.56
C VAL A 14 -15.46 -12.69 20.02
N ARG A 15 -15.61 -11.54 19.40
CA ARG A 15 -15.49 -11.41 17.95
C ARG A 15 -14.09 -11.79 17.47
N TYR A 16 -13.05 -11.42 18.19
CA TYR A 16 -11.68 -11.76 17.82
C TYR A 16 -11.44 -13.26 17.79
N GLN A 17 -11.97 -14.02 18.76
CA GLN A 17 -11.83 -15.48 18.84
C GLN A 17 -12.51 -16.20 17.67
N SER A 18 -13.51 -15.58 17.04
CA SER A 18 -14.17 -16.13 15.84
C SER A 18 -13.42 -15.84 14.53
N LEU A 19 -12.36 -15.01 14.56
CA LEU A 19 -11.62 -14.63 13.38
C LEU A 19 -10.45 -15.57 13.12
N TYR A 20 -10.36 -16.02 11.89
CA TYR A 20 -9.23 -16.80 11.39
C TYR A 20 -8.44 -15.96 10.38
N PHE A 21 -7.12 -15.87 10.56
CA PHE A 21 -6.24 -15.13 9.68
C PHE A 21 -5.33 -16.09 8.93
N TRP A 22 -5.24 -15.91 7.62
CA TRP A 22 -4.46 -16.75 6.73
C TRP A 22 -3.54 -15.89 5.88
N TYR A 23 -2.34 -16.37 5.66
CA TYR A 23 -1.45 -15.89 4.62
C TYR A 23 -1.41 -16.93 3.51
N GLU A 24 -1.64 -16.52 2.27
CA GLU A 24 -1.63 -17.42 1.12
C GLU A 24 -0.33 -17.24 0.34
N LEU A 25 0.40 -18.34 0.15
CA LEU A 25 1.60 -18.41 -0.67
C LEU A 25 1.48 -19.59 -1.62
N LYS A 26 1.59 -19.35 -2.93
CA LYS A 26 1.48 -20.38 -3.98
C LYS A 26 0.24 -21.27 -3.85
N GLY A 27 -0.90 -20.68 -3.48
CA GLY A 27 -2.17 -21.41 -3.28
C GLY A 27 -2.28 -22.18 -1.94
N ILE A 28 -1.25 -22.15 -1.11
CA ILE A 28 -1.24 -22.76 0.21
C ILE A 28 -1.56 -21.70 1.26
N LYS A 29 -2.51 -22.02 2.17
CA LYS A 29 -2.89 -21.11 3.26
C LYS A 29 -2.16 -21.47 4.54
N TYR A 30 -1.44 -20.50 5.09
CA TYR A 30 -0.73 -20.61 6.35
C TYR A 30 -1.42 -19.81 7.44
N PRO A 31 -1.73 -20.41 8.60
CA PRO A 31 -2.36 -19.69 9.69
C PRO A 31 -1.41 -18.64 10.27
N VAL A 32 -1.94 -17.44 10.47
CA VAL A 32 -1.21 -16.31 11.04
C VAL A 32 -2.00 -15.65 12.16
N TYR A 33 -1.33 -14.91 13.03
CA TYR A 33 -1.96 -14.14 14.10
C TYR A 33 -1.41 -12.71 14.13
N PRO A 34 -2.22 -11.72 14.55
CA PRO A 34 -1.78 -10.35 14.63
C PRO A 34 -0.85 -10.12 15.83
N LYS A 35 0.24 -9.44 15.62
CA LYS A 35 1.24 -9.09 16.62
C LYS A 35 1.60 -7.61 16.54
N PHE A 36 1.89 -6.99 17.68
CA PHE A 36 2.35 -5.62 17.75
C PHE A 36 3.75 -5.55 18.38
N SER A 37 4.64 -4.84 17.74
CA SER A 37 5.97 -4.55 18.27
C SER A 37 6.00 -3.15 18.85
N SER A 38 6.10 -3.04 20.17
CA SER A 38 6.25 -1.75 20.85
C SER A 38 7.57 -1.04 20.49
N LYS A 39 8.64 -1.79 20.25
CA LYS A 39 9.95 -1.26 19.85
C LYS A 39 9.92 -0.54 18.50
N THR A 40 9.23 -1.12 17.52
CA THR A 40 9.16 -0.59 16.14
C THR A 40 7.86 0.12 15.84
N GLN A 41 6.90 0.13 16.77
CA GLN A 41 5.53 0.66 16.58
C GLN A 41 4.84 0.04 15.36
N ARG A 42 5.06 -1.27 15.13
CA ARG A 42 4.51 -1.99 13.99
C ARG A 42 3.50 -3.04 14.43
N ALA A 43 2.40 -3.12 13.68
CA ALA A 43 1.50 -4.25 13.70
C ALA A 43 1.75 -5.11 12.46
N TYR A 44 1.85 -6.42 12.64
CA TYR A 44 2.09 -7.38 11.59
C TYR A 44 1.40 -8.71 11.90
N PHE A 45 1.23 -9.55 10.88
CA PHE A 45 0.84 -10.93 11.10
C PHE A 45 2.08 -11.80 11.25
N ALA A 46 2.12 -12.56 12.32
CA ALA A 46 3.14 -13.57 12.55
C ALA A 46 2.57 -14.95 12.21
N PHE A 47 3.42 -15.83 11.71
CA PHE A 47 3.06 -17.22 11.47
C PHE A 47 3.05 -18.00 12.77
N TYR A 48 2.10 -18.92 12.96
CA TYR A 48 2.17 -19.96 14.00
C TYR A 48 3.34 -20.91 13.69
N ASN A 49 3.42 -21.38 12.42
CA ASN A 49 4.55 -22.14 11.90
C ASN A 49 5.01 -21.44 10.62
N LYS A 50 6.19 -20.85 10.65
CA LYS A 50 6.72 -20.09 9.52
C LYS A 50 7.20 -21.05 8.42
N PRO A 51 6.71 -20.93 7.17
CA PRO A 51 7.27 -21.68 6.05
C PRO A 51 8.73 -21.30 5.79
N ASP A 52 9.57 -22.27 5.47
CA ASP A 52 11.00 -22.04 5.18
C ASP A 52 11.23 -21.11 3.98
N GLU A 53 10.27 -21.09 3.06
CA GLU A 53 10.31 -20.24 1.85
C GLU A 53 10.11 -18.75 2.15
N ILE A 54 9.67 -18.39 3.35
CA ILE A 54 9.45 -17.00 3.74
C ILE A 54 10.68 -16.47 4.46
N THR A 55 11.44 -15.63 3.78
CA THR A 55 12.55 -14.89 4.39
C THR A 55 12.06 -13.86 5.40
N ASN A 56 12.92 -13.51 6.37
CA ASN A 56 12.58 -12.52 7.40
C ASN A 56 12.68 -11.06 6.91
N ASP A 57 12.47 -10.80 5.63
CA ASP A 57 12.45 -9.44 5.11
C ASP A 57 11.29 -8.69 5.75
N GLY A 58 11.60 -8.12 6.89
CA GLY A 58 10.72 -7.57 7.91
C GLY A 58 9.83 -6.41 7.46
N GLY A 59 9.08 -6.60 6.38
CA GLY A 59 8.16 -5.66 5.77
C GLY A 59 6.83 -5.51 6.49
N GLY A 60 6.81 -5.52 7.81
CA GLY A 60 5.58 -5.15 8.54
C GLY A 60 5.20 -3.69 8.25
N GLU A 61 4.00 -3.46 7.75
CA GLU A 61 3.46 -2.12 7.55
C GLU A 61 3.45 -1.34 8.87
N THR A 62 3.97 -0.11 8.87
CA THR A 62 3.89 0.78 10.03
C THR A 62 2.49 1.40 10.11
N LEU A 63 2.07 1.84 11.30
CA LEU A 63 0.80 2.57 11.47
C LEU A 63 0.77 3.82 10.59
N THR A 64 1.87 4.56 10.53
CA THR A 64 2.04 5.75 9.68
C THR A 64 1.78 5.42 8.21
N HIS A 65 2.38 4.34 7.68
CA HIS A 65 2.20 3.91 6.31
C HIS A 65 0.74 3.51 6.03
N TYR A 66 0.14 2.72 6.91
CA TYR A 66 -1.25 2.31 6.80
C TYR A 66 -2.23 3.50 6.79
N VAL A 67 -2.07 4.42 7.75
CA VAL A 67 -2.93 5.62 7.84
C VAL A 67 -2.79 6.50 6.60
N ALA A 68 -1.55 6.70 6.13
CA ALA A 68 -1.28 7.47 4.92
C ALA A 68 -1.95 6.85 3.67
N LYS A 69 -1.83 5.53 3.46
CA LYS A 69 -2.52 4.85 2.35
C LYS A 69 -4.04 5.02 2.43
N LYS A 70 -4.62 4.89 3.62
CA LYS A 70 -6.08 5.09 3.81
C LYS A 70 -6.50 6.53 3.55
N ALA A 71 -5.73 7.52 4.01
CA ALA A 71 -6.01 8.93 3.76
C ALA A 71 -5.93 9.26 2.27
N LEU A 72 -4.88 8.82 1.60
CA LEU A 72 -4.69 9.01 0.15
C LEU A 72 -5.84 8.39 -0.64
N LEU A 73 -6.22 7.15 -0.36
CA LEU A 73 -7.30 6.46 -1.08
C LEU A 73 -8.64 7.20 -1.00
N ASN A 74 -8.87 7.99 0.05
CA ASN A 74 -10.10 8.75 0.22
C ASN A 74 -10.15 10.07 -0.57
N LEU A 75 -9.06 10.46 -1.21
CA LEU A 75 -9.02 11.66 -2.05
C LEU A 75 -9.75 11.43 -3.38
N SER A 76 -10.51 12.43 -3.82
CA SER A 76 -11.12 12.47 -5.17
C SER A 76 -10.30 13.32 -6.13
N ARG A 77 -9.35 14.09 -5.59
CA ARG A 77 -8.47 14.99 -6.33
C ARG A 77 -7.09 14.98 -5.70
N LEU A 78 -6.07 14.86 -6.53
CA LEU A 78 -4.67 14.91 -6.14
C LEU A 78 -4.06 16.21 -6.66
N HIS A 79 -3.32 16.89 -5.81
CA HIS A 79 -2.46 18.00 -6.22
C HIS A 79 -1.01 17.58 -5.98
N LEU A 80 -0.34 17.17 -7.05
CA LEU A 80 1.05 16.69 -7.02
C LEU A 80 1.98 17.83 -7.35
N VAL A 81 2.74 18.28 -6.35
CA VAL A 81 3.68 19.39 -6.49
C VAL A 81 5.11 18.89 -6.24
N ASN A 82 6.02 19.22 -7.14
CA ASN A 82 7.46 19.04 -6.94
C ASN A 82 8.21 20.23 -7.57
N GLU A 83 8.59 21.19 -6.73
CA GLU A 83 9.25 22.43 -7.15
C GLU A 83 10.58 22.16 -7.89
N LYS A 84 11.39 21.20 -7.41
CA LYS A 84 12.69 20.85 -8.03
C LYS A 84 12.53 20.32 -9.45
N LYS A 85 11.46 19.55 -9.70
CA LYS A 85 11.14 18.97 -11.01
C LYS A 85 10.15 19.82 -11.80
N ARG A 86 9.71 20.97 -11.27
CA ARG A 86 8.68 21.84 -11.85
C ARG A 86 7.39 21.06 -12.19
N ILE A 87 6.99 20.17 -11.28
CA ILE A 87 5.75 19.43 -11.38
C ILE A 87 4.69 20.16 -10.57
N ASP A 88 3.58 20.50 -11.22
CA ASP A 88 2.37 21.03 -10.61
C ASP A 88 1.17 20.45 -11.36
N LEU A 89 0.59 19.37 -10.81
CA LEU A 89 -0.43 18.59 -11.49
C LEU A 89 -1.66 18.45 -10.61
N CYS A 90 -2.80 18.79 -11.16
CA CYS A 90 -4.08 18.57 -10.55
C CYS A 90 -4.82 17.42 -11.26
N ILE A 91 -5.09 16.33 -10.55
CA ILE A 91 -5.55 15.07 -11.11
C ILE A 91 -6.84 14.65 -10.40
N HIS A 92 -7.89 14.38 -11.17
CA HIS A 92 -9.14 13.83 -10.68
C HIS A 92 -9.11 12.29 -10.75
N VAL A 93 -9.48 11.64 -9.66
CA VAL A 93 -9.46 10.18 -9.55
C VAL A 93 -10.86 9.61 -9.34
N ASN A 94 -11.09 8.43 -9.89
CA ASN A 94 -12.31 7.67 -9.66
C ASN A 94 -12.16 6.84 -8.39
N LYS A 95 -12.74 7.29 -7.29
CA LYS A 95 -12.65 6.62 -5.99
C LYS A 95 -13.14 5.19 -5.99
N ASP A 96 -14.25 4.93 -6.70
CA ASP A 96 -14.93 3.62 -6.69
C ASP A 96 -14.11 2.53 -7.35
N LYS A 97 -13.14 2.93 -8.19
CA LYS A 97 -12.25 2.04 -8.92
C LYS A 97 -10.80 2.11 -8.43
N SER A 98 -10.55 2.90 -7.39
CA SER A 98 -9.25 3.02 -6.76
C SER A 98 -9.11 2.05 -5.59
N CYS A 99 -7.91 1.54 -5.33
CA CYS A 99 -7.69 0.59 -4.24
C CYS A 99 -6.27 0.67 -3.69
N ASN A 100 -6.10 0.16 -2.47
CA ASN A 100 -4.77 -0.10 -1.90
C ASN A 100 -4.29 -1.50 -2.31
N GLU A 101 -2.98 -1.71 -2.25
CA GLU A 101 -2.34 -3.01 -2.48
C GLU A 101 -2.71 -3.63 -3.85
N LYS A 102 -2.80 -2.78 -4.88
CA LYS A 102 -3.07 -3.26 -6.24
C LYS A 102 -1.92 -4.12 -6.73
N ARG A 103 -2.22 -5.37 -7.04
CA ARG A 103 -1.28 -6.30 -7.66
C ARG A 103 -1.11 -5.98 -9.15
N PHE A 104 0.12 -5.99 -9.59
CA PHE A 104 0.54 -5.90 -10.99
C PHE A 104 1.41 -7.11 -11.33
N ASP A 105 1.01 -7.85 -12.34
CA ASP A 105 1.75 -8.99 -12.88
C ASP A 105 2.45 -8.52 -14.17
N PHE A 106 3.67 -8.01 -14.01
CA PHE A 106 4.56 -7.64 -15.12
C PHE A 106 5.60 -8.74 -15.34
N GLU A 107 6.89 -8.38 -15.52
CA GLU A 107 8.00 -9.33 -15.52
C GLU A 107 8.16 -9.96 -14.11
N ASP A 108 7.92 -9.12 -13.08
CA ASP A 108 7.83 -9.49 -11.67
C ASP A 108 6.46 -9.13 -11.12
N VAL A 109 6.12 -9.68 -9.95
CA VAL A 109 4.90 -9.33 -9.23
C VAL A 109 5.16 -8.14 -8.30
N PHE A 110 4.42 -7.05 -8.51
CA PHE A 110 4.49 -5.86 -7.68
C PHE A 110 3.15 -5.55 -7.02
N TYR A 111 3.21 -4.89 -5.87
CA TYR A 111 2.04 -4.33 -5.19
C TYR A 111 2.21 -2.83 -5.08
N ALA A 112 1.21 -2.07 -5.55
CA ALA A 112 1.17 -0.62 -5.40
C ALA A 112 0.50 -0.24 -4.07
N ASP A 113 1.09 0.68 -3.32
CA ASP A 113 0.50 1.15 -2.06
C ASP A 113 -0.89 1.74 -2.26
N VAL A 114 -1.04 2.63 -3.24
CA VAL A 114 -2.33 3.18 -3.66
C VAL A 114 -2.39 3.22 -5.18
N TYR A 115 -3.40 2.57 -5.73
CA TYR A 115 -3.74 2.62 -7.15
C TYR A 115 -4.95 3.50 -7.37
N TYR A 116 -4.86 4.38 -8.36
CA TYR A 116 -5.98 5.17 -8.81
C TYR A 116 -6.34 4.87 -10.26
N GLU A 117 -7.63 4.74 -10.52
CA GLU A 117 -8.17 4.91 -11.85
C GLU A 117 -8.51 6.40 -12.06
N LEU A 118 -8.06 6.98 -13.15
CA LEU A 118 -8.26 8.39 -13.45
C LEU A 118 -9.65 8.66 -14.03
N ASP A 119 -10.17 9.86 -13.77
CA ASP A 119 -11.38 10.33 -14.44
C ASP A 119 -11.09 10.55 -15.95
N LYS A 120 -12.00 10.07 -16.80
CA LYS A 120 -11.86 10.15 -18.27
C LYS A 120 -11.88 11.58 -18.82
N ARG A 121 -12.38 12.55 -18.05
CA ARG A 121 -12.57 13.95 -18.47
C ARG A 121 -11.34 14.81 -18.34
N GLN A 122 -10.14 14.24 -18.21
CA GLN A 122 -8.89 14.96 -18.08
C GLN A 122 -7.82 14.43 -19.05
N GLU A 123 -6.88 15.29 -19.43
CA GLU A 123 -5.83 14.94 -20.39
C GLU A 123 -4.92 13.80 -19.91
N TYR A 124 -4.64 13.73 -18.59
CA TYR A 124 -3.81 12.68 -17.99
C TYR A 124 -4.40 11.28 -18.11
N TYR A 125 -5.72 11.16 -18.29
CA TYR A 125 -6.34 9.87 -18.55
C TYR A 125 -5.75 9.23 -19.82
N TYR A 126 -5.64 9.99 -20.90
CA TYR A 126 -5.11 9.49 -22.17
C TYR A 126 -3.59 9.31 -22.11
N LYS A 127 -2.89 10.25 -21.49
CA LYS A 127 -1.43 10.21 -21.35
C LYS A 127 -0.94 8.99 -20.53
N TRP A 128 -1.71 8.57 -19.52
CA TRP A 128 -1.34 7.50 -18.58
C TRP A 128 -2.28 6.29 -18.64
N TYR A 129 -3.02 6.15 -19.71
CA TYR A 129 -3.96 5.04 -19.93
C TYR A 129 -4.91 4.83 -18.75
N GLY A 130 -5.37 5.93 -18.15
CA GLY A 130 -6.31 5.94 -17.05
C GLY A 130 -5.77 5.43 -15.71
N LYS A 131 -4.47 5.30 -15.54
CA LYS A 131 -3.84 4.69 -14.35
C LYS A 131 -2.87 5.65 -13.68
N LEU A 132 -2.78 5.55 -12.35
CA LEU A 132 -1.79 6.25 -11.53
C LEU A 132 -1.48 5.44 -10.29
N VAL A 133 -0.22 5.36 -9.91
CA VAL A 133 0.23 4.72 -8.67
C VAL A 133 0.91 5.75 -7.78
N LEU A 134 0.54 5.74 -6.49
CA LEU A 134 1.29 6.42 -5.44
C LEU A 134 1.94 5.39 -4.52
N GLU A 135 3.21 5.58 -4.25
CA GLU A 135 3.98 4.85 -3.24
C GLU A 135 4.21 5.75 -2.03
N VAL A 136 4.03 5.21 -0.86
CA VAL A 136 4.15 5.95 0.41
C VAL A 136 5.52 5.70 1.02
N ALA A 137 6.43 6.66 0.91
CA ALA A 137 7.75 6.58 1.50
C ALA A 137 7.76 7.16 2.92
N VAL A 138 7.85 6.30 3.93
CA VAL A 138 8.02 6.69 5.34
C VAL A 138 9.48 6.62 5.75
N THR A 139 10.20 5.56 5.36
CA THR A 139 11.60 5.32 5.72
C THR A 139 12.47 4.94 4.53
N HIS A 140 11.90 4.35 3.51
CA HIS A 140 12.61 3.87 2.33
C HIS A 140 11.97 4.45 1.07
N LYS A 141 12.81 4.78 0.10
CA LYS A 141 12.36 5.20 -1.23
C LYS A 141 11.92 3.97 -2.04
N VAL A 142 11.10 4.24 -3.05
CA VAL A 142 10.72 3.21 -4.04
C VAL A 142 11.96 2.70 -4.74
N ASP A 143 12.06 1.38 -4.87
CA ASP A 143 13.13 0.70 -5.59
C ASP A 143 13.17 1.16 -7.06
N ASN A 144 14.38 1.40 -7.57
CA ASN A 144 14.59 1.81 -8.94
C ASN A 144 14.13 0.75 -9.94
N HIS A 145 14.27 -0.55 -9.61
CA HIS A 145 13.78 -1.63 -10.45
C HIS A 145 12.25 -1.54 -10.63
N LYS A 146 11.51 -1.39 -9.54
CA LYS A 146 10.05 -1.17 -9.58
C LYS A 146 9.68 0.03 -10.46
N ARG A 147 10.40 1.16 -10.34
CA ARG A 147 10.15 2.36 -11.16
C ARG A 147 10.31 2.06 -12.65
N LEU A 148 11.41 1.43 -13.06
CA LEU A 148 11.68 1.11 -14.45
C LEU A 148 10.63 0.16 -15.05
N ILE A 149 10.19 -0.85 -14.31
CA ILE A 149 9.17 -1.78 -14.78
C ILE A 149 7.82 -1.08 -14.94
N PHE A 150 7.42 -0.22 -14.00
CA PHE A 150 6.18 0.55 -14.11
C PHE A 150 6.21 1.53 -15.28
N GLU A 151 7.33 2.23 -15.49
CA GLU A 151 7.54 3.14 -16.61
C GLU A 151 7.46 2.41 -17.96
N LYS A 152 8.13 1.25 -18.10
CA LYS A 152 8.07 0.38 -19.29
C LYS A 152 6.65 -0.05 -19.62
N ASN A 153 5.81 -0.24 -18.59
CA ASN A 153 4.40 -0.64 -18.75
C ASN A 153 3.42 0.56 -18.80
N ASN A 154 3.93 1.77 -18.98
CA ASN A 154 3.15 3.01 -19.07
C ASN A 154 2.24 3.25 -17.84
N VAL A 155 2.65 2.84 -16.66
CA VAL A 155 1.98 3.12 -15.40
C VAL A 155 2.80 4.15 -14.62
N PRO A 156 2.37 5.41 -14.54
CA PRO A 156 3.09 6.43 -13.79
C PRO A 156 3.09 6.10 -12.30
N ILE A 157 4.27 6.22 -11.70
CA ILE A 157 4.50 5.99 -10.29
C ILE A 157 5.07 7.24 -9.63
N PHE A 158 4.39 7.75 -8.62
CA PHE A 158 4.83 8.88 -7.81
C PHE A 158 5.09 8.43 -6.39
N GLU A 159 6.13 8.97 -5.78
CA GLU A 159 6.47 8.72 -4.39
C GLU A 159 6.02 9.91 -3.55
N VAL A 160 5.25 9.62 -2.51
CA VAL A 160 4.80 10.61 -1.52
C VAL A 160 5.54 10.34 -0.22
N THR A 161 6.38 11.29 0.18
CA THR A 161 7.10 11.21 1.44
C THR A 161 6.24 11.70 2.58
N ILE A 162 6.01 10.86 3.57
CA ILE A 162 5.25 11.19 4.78
C ILE A 162 6.21 11.37 5.95
N SER A 163 6.23 12.57 6.53
CA SER A 163 6.99 12.80 7.76
C SER A 163 6.19 12.38 8.99
N LYS A 164 6.89 11.90 10.04
CA LYS A 164 6.26 11.54 11.31
C LYS A 164 5.51 12.70 12.00
N LYS A 165 5.76 13.95 11.58
CA LYS A 165 5.08 15.15 12.10
C LYS A 165 3.72 15.40 11.45
N MET A 166 3.36 14.65 10.41
CA MET A 166 2.12 14.86 9.63
C MET A 166 0.95 13.97 10.10
N ILE A 167 1.17 13.15 11.14
CA ILE A 167 0.17 12.20 11.66
C ILE A 167 0.00 12.40 13.17
#